data_22e4489c694cc24affb7e9a327aa0e80
#
_entry.id   22e4489c694cc24affb7e9a327aa0e80
#
_cell.length_a   1.000
_cell.length_b   1.000
_cell.length_c   1.000
_cell.angle_alpha   90.00
_cell.angle_beta   90.00
_cell.angle_gamma   90.00
#
_symmetry.space_group_name_H-M   'P 1'
#
loop_
_entity.id
_entity.type
_entity.pdbx_description
1 polymer ?
#
loop_
_entity_poly.entity_id
_entity_poly.type
_entity_poly.pdbx_seq_one_letter_code
_entity_poly.pdbx_strand_id
1 'polypeptide(L)'
;MTGSIARRGLLVGTAATALTLGPVSFADAAPTPAPGDETGAGPNTAVRTVRGTLPTGSPDFVHLPVEVPRGVREIAVSYTYVKTPVPAGTQGNALDIGIFDERGTELGGRGFRGWSGGARSSFFIRADEATPGYIPGPVRAGTWHIALGPYTVAPEGLPYEVTVTLDFGPTGATPEPVYPPERAKGRGRAWYRGDCHLHSVHSDGKRTPADIAAAARAAGLDFINSSEHNTHSAHSAWEGLWGDDLLILTGEEVTTRNGHVVALATDPGTFVDWRYRARDNRFGHYAKAVRRAGGLVVPAHPHATCIGCHWKFGFGEADAVEVWNGPYTPEDEIALAEWDNSLVAAVRASKPWIPAMGNSDAHREPDKVGLPQTVVLADELSRRAITAGIRAGRSYIAESSAVTLAFGASGGRGLHAGIGERLRADEDAPVTVRLEVTGAPGCTAHFVTDQGTLFTAALPESGAGTVEWRTTPSYAAYVRAEVRHPASVPGLPGALAALTNPVFLGS
;
A
#
# COMPACT_ATOMS: atom_id res chain seq x y z
N MET A 1 -63.91 -9.38 26.90
CA MET A 1 -64.67 -8.72 25.80
C MET A 1 -63.71 -8.50 24.65
N THR A 2 -63.90 -9.28 23.63
CA THR A 2 -63.07 -9.37 22.44
C THR A 2 -63.51 -8.32 21.41
N GLY A 3 -62.60 -7.56 20.88
CA GLY A 3 -62.83 -6.62 19.79
C GLY A 3 -61.81 -6.82 18.67
N SER A 4 -62.21 -7.63 17.68
CA SER A 4 -61.48 -7.83 16.42
C SER A 4 -61.73 -6.67 15.49
N ILE A 5 -60.67 -6.05 14.94
CA ILE A 5 -60.80 -5.07 13.85
C ILE A 5 -60.21 -5.70 12.59
N ALA A 6 -61.09 -6.00 11.66
CA ALA A 6 -60.78 -6.47 10.31
C ALA A 6 -60.16 -5.33 9.47
N ARG A 7 -58.99 -5.54 8.88
CA ARG A 7 -58.43 -4.66 7.83
C ARG A 7 -58.90 -5.15 6.46
N ARG A 8 -59.70 -4.33 5.79
CA ARG A 8 -60.02 -4.49 4.36
C ARG A 8 -58.81 -4.05 3.53
N GLY A 9 -58.30 -4.96 2.74
CA GLY A 9 -57.28 -4.67 1.73
C GLY A 9 -57.91 -4.03 0.50
N LEU A 10 -57.37 -2.91 0.07
CA LEU A 10 -57.69 -2.28 -1.21
C LEU A 10 -56.60 -2.73 -2.20
N LEU A 11 -56.95 -3.61 -3.15
CA LEU A 11 -56.13 -3.97 -4.30
C LEU A 11 -56.26 -2.83 -5.34
N VAL A 12 -55.19 -2.04 -5.49
CA VAL A 12 -54.99 -1.18 -6.65
C VAL A 12 -54.03 -1.89 -7.59
N GLY A 13 -54.54 -2.41 -8.69
CA GLY A 13 -53.74 -2.97 -9.76
C GLY A 13 -53.10 -1.84 -10.58
N THR A 14 -51.80 -1.71 -10.51
CA THR A 14 -51.02 -0.93 -11.47
C THR A 14 -50.39 -1.89 -12.48
N ALA A 15 -50.84 -1.76 -13.73
CA ALA A 15 -50.27 -2.43 -14.88
C ALA A 15 -48.82 -1.90 -15.07
N ALA A 16 -47.82 -2.73 -14.80
CA ALA A 16 -46.43 -2.43 -15.12
C ALA A 16 -46.20 -2.71 -16.61
N THR A 17 -46.15 -1.67 -17.40
CA THR A 17 -45.63 -1.73 -18.77
C THR A 17 -44.13 -1.95 -18.69
N ALA A 18 -43.65 -3.16 -18.98
CA ALA A 18 -42.26 -3.46 -19.10
C ALA A 18 -41.69 -2.77 -20.34
N LEU A 19 -41.00 -1.64 -20.14
CA LEU A 19 -40.10 -1.10 -21.14
C LEU A 19 -38.84 -1.99 -21.14
N THR A 20 -38.71 -2.84 -22.15
CA THR A 20 -37.48 -3.51 -22.49
C THR A 20 -36.50 -2.47 -23.03
N LEU A 21 -35.64 -1.93 -22.15
CA LEU A 21 -34.44 -1.22 -22.57
C LEU A 21 -33.48 -2.27 -23.14
N GLY A 22 -33.32 -2.26 -24.44
CA GLY A 22 -32.26 -3.01 -25.12
C GLY A 22 -30.90 -2.60 -24.60
N PRO A 23 -29.85 -3.45 -24.76
CA PRO A 23 -28.51 -3.12 -24.31
C PRO A 23 -28.04 -1.85 -25.02
N VAL A 24 -27.87 -0.76 -24.26
CA VAL A 24 -27.17 0.43 -24.73
C VAL A 24 -25.71 0.03 -24.81
N SER A 25 -25.27 -0.31 -26.02
CA SER A 25 -23.87 -0.46 -26.34
C SER A 25 -23.25 0.94 -26.24
N PHE A 26 -22.57 1.24 -25.15
CA PHE A 26 -21.64 2.36 -25.12
C PHE A 26 -20.48 1.95 -26.02
N ALA A 27 -20.57 2.36 -27.31
CA ALA A 27 -19.40 2.38 -28.13
C ALA A 27 -18.37 3.30 -27.46
N ASP A 28 -17.22 2.75 -27.10
CA ASP A 28 -16.04 3.50 -26.69
C ASP A 28 -15.65 4.43 -27.84
N ALA A 29 -16.20 5.63 -27.83
CA ALA A 29 -15.66 6.71 -28.63
C ALA A 29 -14.46 7.26 -27.88
N ALA A 30 -13.32 6.55 -27.97
CA ALA A 30 -12.04 7.18 -27.73
C ALA A 30 -11.96 8.41 -28.64
N PRO A 31 -11.59 9.60 -28.13
CA PRO A 31 -11.36 10.74 -28.99
C PRO A 31 -10.35 10.33 -30.07
N THR A 32 -10.75 10.39 -31.34
CA THR A 32 -9.85 10.11 -32.44
C THR A 32 -8.72 11.14 -32.36
N PRO A 33 -7.45 10.75 -32.14
CA PRO A 33 -6.37 11.71 -32.15
C PRO A 33 -6.31 12.33 -33.56
N ALA A 34 -6.20 13.65 -33.61
CA ALA A 34 -5.88 14.32 -34.86
C ALA A 34 -4.57 13.74 -35.42
N PRO A 35 -4.39 13.61 -36.75
CA PRO A 35 -3.14 13.10 -37.32
C PRO A 35 -1.99 13.96 -36.77
N GLY A 36 -0.99 13.29 -36.16
CA GLY A 36 0.16 13.95 -35.56
C GLY A 36 0.97 14.69 -36.62
N ASP A 37 1.26 15.96 -36.36
CA ASP A 37 2.22 16.72 -37.17
C ASP A 37 3.63 16.11 -37.01
N GLU A 38 4.22 15.63 -38.09
CA GLU A 38 5.63 15.25 -38.11
C GLU A 38 6.48 16.51 -38.08
N THR A 39 7.15 16.77 -36.93
CA THR A 39 8.06 17.91 -36.79
C THR A 39 9.50 17.42 -36.72
N GLY A 40 10.29 17.71 -37.75
CA GLY A 40 11.74 17.74 -37.75
C GLY A 40 12.44 16.42 -37.42
N ALA A 41 12.68 15.58 -38.48
CA ALA A 41 13.54 14.40 -38.35
C ALA A 41 15.01 14.80 -38.55
N GLY A 42 15.89 14.41 -37.61
CA GLY A 42 17.31 14.23 -37.88
C GLY A 42 17.52 12.93 -38.68
N PRO A 43 18.69 12.69 -39.26
CA PRO A 43 18.95 11.51 -40.12
C PRO A 43 18.71 10.16 -39.37
N ASN A 44 18.65 10.14 -38.08
CA ASN A 44 18.44 8.95 -37.24
C ASN A 44 17.36 9.12 -36.17
N THR A 45 16.46 10.11 -36.28
CA THR A 45 15.46 10.43 -35.27
C THR A 45 14.12 10.75 -35.91
N ALA A 46 13.04 10.19 -35.39
CA ALA A 46 11.67 10.57 -35.76
C ALA A 46 10.96 11.15 -34.54
N VAL A 47 10.26 12.28 -34.69
CA VAL A 47 9.51 12.95 -33.64
C VAL A 47 8.03 13.00 -34.04
N ARG A 48 7.17 12.65 -33.11
CA ARG A 48 5.70 12.73 -33.22
C ARG A 48 5.13 13.48 -32.05
N THR A 49 4.23 14.43 -32.31
CA THR A 49 3.52 15.17 -31.26
C THR A 49 2.03 14.90 -31.36
N VAL A 50 1.42 14.54 -30.26
CA VAL A 50 -0.03 14.32 -30.14
C VAL A 50 -0.60 15.37 -29.19
N ARG A 51 -1.60 16.12 -29.65
CA ARG A 51 -2.31 17.11 -28.86
C ARG A 51 -3.77 16.72 -28.69
N GLY A 52 -4.35 17.05 -27.54
CA GLY A 52 -5.76 16.79 -27.27
C GLY A 52 -6.25 17.53 -26.04
N THR A 53 -7.54 17.38 -25.78
CA THR A 53 -8.16 17.87 -24.55
C THR A 53 -9.04 16.76 -23.99
N LEU A 54 -8.77 16.34 -22.75
CA LEU A 54 -9.59 15.37 -22.05
C LEU A 54 -10.76 16.11 -21.38
N PRO A 55 -12.02 15.78 -21.70
CA PRO A 55 -13.16 16.38 -21.06
C PRO A 55 -13.37 15.83 -19.64
N THR A 56 -14.13 16.54 -18.82
CA THR A 56 -14.64 16.01 -17.56
C THR A 56 -15.39 14.70 -17.80
N GLY A 57 -15.12 13.67 -16.97
CA GLY A 57 -15.70 12.35 -17.15
C GLY A 57 -14.96 11.44 -18.13
N SER A 58 -13.77 11.83 -18.58
CA SER A 58 -12.86 10.94 -19.32
C SER A 58 -12.65 9.62 -18.57
N PRO A 59 -12.36 8.52 -19.28
CA PRO A 59 -11.92 7.26 -18.65
C PRO A 59 -10.71 7.47 -17.73
N ASP A 60 -10.54 6.62 -16.71
CA ASP A 60 -9.40 6.69 -15.79
C ASP A 60 -8.06 6.57 -16.50
N PHE A 61 -8.04 5.85 -17.63
CA PHE A 61 -6.86 5.67 -18.47
C PHE A 61 -7.21 5.84 -19.92
N VAL A 62 -6.43 6.65 -20.64
CA VAL A 62 -6.52 6.89 -22.07
C VAL A 62 -5.22 6.41 -22.70
N HIS A 63 -5.31 5.52 -23.71
CA HIS A 63 -4.15 4.96 -24.36
C HIS A 63 -3.95 5.62 -25.74
N LEU A 64 -2.84 6.32 -25.93
CA LEU A 64 -2.46 6.93 -27.20
C LEU A 64 -1.57 5.96 -27.97
N PRO A 65 -2.01 5.43 -29.12
CA PRO A 65 -1.20 4.50 -29.92
C PRO A 65 -0.02 5.22 -30.57
N VAL A 66 1.14 4.55 -30.57
CA VAL A 66 2.39 5.01 -31.19
C VAL A 66 2.97 3.86 -32.02
N GLU A 67 3.02 4.04 -33.33
CA GLU A 67 3.67 3.07 -34.22
C GLU A 67 5.19 3.18 -34.08
N VAL A 68 5.83 2.11 -33.62
CA VAL A 68 7.27 1.97 -33.44
C VAL A 68 7.79 1.10 -34.62
N PRO A 69 8.56 1.66 -35.56
CA PRO A 69 9.12 0.89 -36.67
C PRO A 69 10.31 0.02 -36.21
N ARG A 70 10.79 -0.83 -37.11
CA ARG A 70 12.03 -1.60 -36.87
C ARG A 70 13.25 -0.69 -36.81
N GLY A 71 14.23 -1.06 -35.98
CA GLY A 71 15.50 -0.35 -35.86
C GLY A 71 15.51 0.79 -34.84
N VAL A 72 14.42 0.99 -34.10
CA VAL A 72 14.39 1.93 -32.98
C VAL A 72 15.20 1.34 -31.81
N ARG A 73 16.19 2.10 -31.31
CA ARG A 73 17.01 1.75 -30.16
C ARG A 73 16.49 2.35 -28.85
N GLU A 74 15.86 3.54 -28.95
CA GLU A 74 15.33 4.27 -27.79
C GLU A 74 13.98 4.91 -28.14
N ILE A 75 13.05 4.86 -27.21
CA ILE A 75 11.84 5.65 -27.21
C ILE A 75 11.90 6.63 -26.04
N ALA A 76 11.85 7.92 -26.33
CA ALA A 76 11.77 9.00 -25.34
C ALA A 76 10.41 9.69 -25.46
N VAL A 77 9.83 10.01 -24.32
CA VAL A 77 8.51 10.64 -24.22
C VAL A 77 8.60 11.84 -23.30
N SER A 78 8.01 12.95 -23.72
CA SER A 78 7.75 14.11 -22.86
C SER A 78 6.29 14.52 -22.98
N TYR A 79 5.73 15.09 -21.91
CA TYR A 79 4.38 15.61 -21.95
C TYR A 79 4.24 16.88 -21.14
N THR A 80 3.27 17.68 -21.54
CA THR A 80 2.80 18.86 -20.83
C THR A 80 1.29 18.87 -20.80
N TYR A 81 0.72 19.52 -19.81
CA TYR A 81 -0.72 19.77 -19.74
C TYR A 81 -1.00 21.08 -19.03
N VAL A 82 -2.19 21.64 -19.30
CA VAL A 82 -2.58 22.91 -18.68
C VAL A 82 -2.95 22.67 -17.21
N LYS A 83 -2.16 23.27 -16.30
CA LYS A 83 -2.46 23.33 -14.86
C LYS A 83 -3.36 24.54 -14.62
N THR A 84 -4.67 24.31 -14.61
CA THR A 84 -5.64 25.37 -14.37
C THR A 84 -5.46 25.94 -12.95
N PRO A 85 -5.27 27.25 -12.77
CA PRO A 85 -5.29 27.85 -11.44
C PRO A 85 -6.66 27.64 -10.79
N VAL A 86 -6.65 27.12 -9.56
CA VAL A 86 -7.88 26.85 -8.80
C VAL A 86 -7.74 27.42 -7.39
N PRO A 87 -8.84 27.78 -6.71
CA PRO A 87 -8.80 28.19 -5.32
C PRO A 87 -8.15 27.14 -4.41
N ALA A 88 -7.55 27.58 -3.31
CA ALA A 88 -7.00 26.67 -2.31
C ALA A 88 -8.07 25.67 -1.82
N GLY A 89 -7.69 24.41 -1.70
CA GLY A 89 -8.61 23.33 -1.30
C GLY A 89 -9.52 22.79 -2.41
N THR A 90 -9.36 23.28 -3.65
CA THR A 90 -10.06 22.73 -4.83
C THR A 90 -9.08 22.02 -5.76
N GLN A 91 -9.61 21.16 -6.65
CA GLN A 91 -8.82 20.33 -7.55
C GLN A 91 -8.70 20.98 -8.93
N GLY A 92 -7.47 21.21 -9.37
CA GLY A 92 -7.16 21.56 -10.76
C GLY A 92 -6.92 20.32 -11.61
N ASN A 93 -6.35 20.53 -12.80
CA ASN A 93 -5.94 19.45 -13.67
C ASN A 93 -4.73 18.70 -13.10
N ALA A 94 -4.80 17.37 -13.10
CA ALA A 94 -3.68 16.48 -12.81
C ALA A 94 -3.70 15.33 -13.82
N LEU A 95 -2.55 15.08 -14.45
CA LEU A 95 -2.39 14.09 -15.51
C LEU A 95 -1.16 13.23 -15.23
N ASP A 96 -1.40 11.95 -15.10
CA ASP A 96 -0.38 10.93 -14.91
C ASP A 96 0.07 10.36 -16.26
N ILE A 97 1.28 9.76 -16.31
CA ILE A 97 1.82 9.16 -17.52
C ILE A 97 2.53 7.82 -17.26
N GLY A 98 2.37 6.93 -18.21
CA GLY A 98 3.08 5.66 -18.31
C GLY A 98 3.12 5.14 -19.73
N ILE A 99 3.60 3.91 -19.94
CA ILE A 99 3.72 3.33 -21.27
C ILE A 99 3.58 1.80 -21.25
N PHE A 100 2.96 1.29 -22.29
CA PHE A 100 2.83 -0.13 -22.61
C PHE A 100 3.46 -0.40 -23.98
N ASP A 101 4.13 -1.53 -24.14
CA ASP A 101 4.77 -1.91 -25.40
C ASP A 101 3.83 -2.67 -26.35
N GLU A 102 4.40 -3.23 -27.41
CA GLU A 102 3.70 -3.95 -28.48
C GLU A 102 2.90 -5.16 -28.01
N ARG A 103 3.09 -5.61 -26.78
CA ARG A 103 2.33 -6.71 -26.15
C ARG A 103 0.96 -6.29 -25.64
N GLY A 104 0.62 -5.00 -25.74
CA GLY A 104 -0.71 -4.46 -25.53
C GLY A 104 -0.99 -3.96 -24.12
N THR A 105 -2.22 -3.44 -23.94
CA THR A 105 -2.67 -2.73 -22.74
C THR A 105 -3.66 -3.55 -21.90
N GLU A 106 -3.81 -4.84 -22.16
CA GLU A 106 -4.73 -5.73 -21.43
C GLU A 106 -4.47 -5.67 -19.92
N LEU A 107 -5.54 -5.69 -19.13
CA LEU A 107 -5.46 -5.71 -17.67
C LEU A 107 -4.74 -6.98 -17.19
N GLY A 108 -3.66 -6.80 -16.42
CA GLY A 108 -2.78 -7.90 -15.98
C GLY A 108 -1.95 -8.48 -17.11
N GLY A 109 -1.90 -7.82 -18.28
CA GLY A 109 -1.13 -8.23 -19.46
C GLY A 109 0.37 -7.97 -19.29
N ARG A 110 1.14 -8.32 -20.33
CA ARG A 110 2.61 -8.26 -20.31
C ARG A 110 3.21 -7.00 -20.92
N GLY A 111 2.37 -6.09 -21.44
CA GLY A 111 2.84 -4.91 -22.16
C GLY A 111 3.35 -3.77 -21.28
N PHE A 112 3.19 -3.84 -19.97
CA PHE A 112 3.63 -2.79 -19.04
C PHE A 112 5.14 -2.54 -19.15
N ARG A 113 5.52 -1.27 -19.33
CA ARG A 113 6.92 -0.83 -19.43
C ARG A 113 7.25 0.33 -18.50
N GLY A 114 6.31 0.81 -17.71
CA GLY A 114 6.58 1.79 -16.67
C GLY A 114 5.45 2.79 -16.47
N TRP A 115 5.50 3.38 -15.28
CA TRP A 115 4.57 4.39 -14.81
C TRP A 115 5.29 5.35 -13.87
N SER A 116 5.04 6.63 -14.01
CA SER A 116 5.58 7.65 -13.10
C SER A 116 4.51 8.52 -12.47
N GLY A 117 3.22 8.22 -12.71
CA GLY A 117 2.15 9.11 -12.26
C GLY A 117 2.42 10.54 -12.73
N GLY A 118 2.19 11.49 -11.86
CA GLY A 118 2.50 12.91 -12.08
C GLY A 118 3.90 13.34 -11.64
N ALA A 119 4.77 12.42 -11.22
CA ALA A 119 6.09 12.74 -10.63
C ALA A 119 7.13 13.23 -11.65
N ARG A 120 6.95 12.89 -12.94
CA ARG A 120 7.88 13.24 -14.03
C ARG A 120 7.13 13.77 -15.23
N SER A 121 7.76 14.67 -15.97
CA SER A 121 7.25 15.19 -17.26
C SER A 121 7.91 14.55 -18.49
N SER A 122 8.90 13.68 -18.30
CA SER A 122 9.58 12.98 -19.37
C SER A 122 10.22 11.68 -18.90
N PHE A 123 10.39 10.74 -19.83
CA PHE A 123 11.10 9.49 -19.62
C PHE A 123 11.66 8.95 -20.93
N PHE A 124 12.58 8.00 -20.84
CA PHE A 124 13.05 7.20 -21.96
C PHE A 124 13.15 5.72 -21.59
N ILE A 125 13.12 4.88 -22.61
CA ILE A 125 13.37 3.43 -22.52
C ILE A 125 14.29 3.03 -23.66
N ARG A 126 15.35 2.31 -23.32
CA ARG A 126 16.22 1.60 -24.26
C ARG A 126 16.57 0.21 -23.69
N ALA A 127 17.32 -0.57 -24.45
CA ALA A 127 17.59 -1.95 -24.09
C ALA A 127 18.32 -2.11 -22.76
N ASP A 128 19.27 -1.25 -22.48
CA ASP A 128 20.21 -1.30 -21.35
C ASP A 128 19.85 -0.35 -20.19
N GLU A 129 18.99 0.64 -20.43
CA GLU A 129 18.65 1.66 -19.42
C GLU A 129 17.25 2.21 -19.65
N ALA A 130 16.63 2.68 -18.56
CA ALA A 130 15.39 3.45 -18.61
C ALA A 130 15.37 4.47 -17.46
N THR A 131 14.58 5.52 -17.64
CA THR A 131 14.28 6.45 -16.54
C THR A 131 13.71 5.67 -15.34
N PRO A 132 14.12 5.95 -14.09
CA PRO A 132 13.51 5.35 -12.91
C PRO A 132 11.98 5.45 -12.95
N GLY A 133 11.29 4.35 -12.65
CA GLY A 133 9.84 4.18 -12.85
C GLY A 133 9.51 3.36 -14.11
N TYR A 134 10.47 3.24 -15.03
CA TYR A 134 10.35 2.52 -16.31
C TYR A 134 11.29 1.32 -16.36
N ILE A 135 10.96 0.34 -17.21
CA ILE A 135 11.63 -0.95 -17.26
C ILE A 135 12.47 -0.98 -18.54
N PRO A 136 13.81 -1.14 -18.43
CA PRO A 136 14.68 -1.28 -19.59
C PRO A 136 14.37 -2.56 -20.36
N GLY A 137 14.80 -2.59 -21.62
CA GLY A 137 14.61 -3.72 -22.51
C GLY A 137 14.42 -3.27 -23.96
N PRO A 138 14.49 -4.18 -24.94
CA PRO A 138 14.43 -3.85 -26.36
C PRO A 138 13.18 -3.07 -26.71
N VAL A 139 13.34 -2.02 -27.51
CA VAL A 139 12.23 -1.29 -28.15
C VAL A 139 11.86 -2.02 -29.43
N ARG A 140 10.86 -2.91 -29.34
CA ARG A 140 10.43 -3.75 -30.44
C ARG A 140 9.43 -3.02 -31.34
N ALA A 141 9.47 -3.35 -32.62
CA ALA A 141 8.52 -2.82 -33.61
C ALA A 141 7.09 -3.31 -33.30
N GLY A 142 6.13 -2.41 -33.45
CA GLY A 142 4.70 -2.66 -33.18
C GLY A 142 4.03 -1.42 -32.64
N THR A 143 2.77 -1.57 -32.28
CA THR A 143 2.00 -0.47 -31.66
C THR A 143 2.26 -0.41 -30.16
N TRP A 144 2.96 0.60 -29.71
CA TRP A 144 3.11 0.96 -28.30
C TRP A 144 2.00 1.92 -27.89
N HIS A 145 1.75 2.05 -26.59
CA HIS A 145 0.69 2.92 -26.07
C HIS A 145 1.20 3.79 -24.94
N ILE A 146 1.14 5.11 -25.12
CA ILE A 146 1.31 6.03 -23.99
C ILE A 146 0.02 5.99 -23.19
N ALA A 147 0.12 5.65 -21.91
CA ALA A 147 -1.00 5.63 -20.99
C ALA A 147 -1.08 6.97 -20.27
N LEU A 148 -2.15 7.73 -20.52
CA LEU A 148 -2.49 8.93 -19.78
C LEU A 148 -3.49 8.59 -18.69
N GLY A 149 -3.24 9.03 -17.45
CA GLY A 149 -4.14 8.90 -16.31
C GLY A 149 -4.69 10.26 -15.89
N PRO A 150 -5.82 10.75 -16.45
CA PRO A 150 -6.41 12.01 -16.00
C PRO A 150 -6.92 11.87 -14.57
N TYR A 151 -6.06 12.20 -13.59
CA TYR A 151 -6.35 12.02 -12.19
C TYR A 151 -7.48 12.95 -11.73
N THR A 152 -7.37 14.23 -12.10
CA THR A 152 -8.43 15.23 -11.96
C THR A 152 -8.52 16.05 -13.24
N VAL A 153 -9.75 16.41 -13.64
CA VAL A 153 -10.03 17.21 -14.82
C VAL A 153 -10.92 18.37 -14.42
N ALA A 154 -10.43 19.61 -14.64
CA ALA A 154 -11.19 20.82 -14.42
C ALA A 154 -12.40 20.91 -15.36
N PRO A 155 -13.46 21.70 -15.02
CA PRO A 155 -14.66 21.83 -15.86
C PRO A 155 -14.38 22.23 -17.30
N GLU A 156 -13.32 23.00 -17.54
CA GLU A 156 -12.89 23.47 -18.87
C GLU A 156 -12.18 22.39 -19.68
N GLY A 157 -11.95 21.22 -19.06
CA GLY A 157 -11.17 20.13 -19.63
C GLY A 157 -9.68 20.22 -19.30
N LEU A 158 -8.93 19.20 -19.78
CA LEU A 158 -7.50 19.03 -19.56
C LEU A 158 -6.79 18.99 -20.89
N PRO A 159 -6.34 20.14 -21.44
CA PRO A 159 -5.51 20.18 -22.62
C PRO A 159 -4.12 19.56 -22.35
N TYR A 160 -3.65 18.74 -23.25
CA TYR A 160 -2.35 18.07 -23.14
C TYR A 160 -1.58 18.07 -24.46
N GLU A 161 -0.28 17.95 -24.36
CA GLU A 161 0.65 17.68 -25.48
C GLU A 161 1.60 16.56 -25.06
N VAL A 162 1.73 15.51 -25.89
CA VAL A 162 2.67 14.40 -25.73
C VAL A 162 3.59 14.38 -26.94
N THR A 163 4.89 14.44 -26.71
CA THR A 163 5.92 14.31 -27.74
C THR A 163 6.66 13.01 -27.56
N VAL A 164 6.70 12.19 -28.63
CA VAL A 164 7.42 10.94 -28.68
C VAL A 164 8.58 11.08 -29.65
N THR A 165 9.79 10.78 -29.19
CA THR A 165 11.02 10.75 -29.98
C THR A 165 11.48 9.31 -30.11
N LEU A 166 11.68 8.86 -31.34
CA LEU A 166 12.20 7.53 -31.68
C LEU A 166 13.61 7.69 -32.27
N ASP A 167 14.61 7.19 -31.55
CA ASP A 167 15.99 7.16 -32.03
C ASP A 167 16.31 5.81 -32.65
N PHE A 168 16.89 5.85 -33.87
CA PHE A 168 17.26 4.66 -34.62
C PHE A 168 18.74 4.34 -34.42
N GLY A 169 19.05 3.04 -34.40
CA GLY A 169 20.43 2.59 -34.28
C GLY A 169 20.53 1.14 -33.78
N PRO A 170 21.74 0.66 -33.56
CA PRO A 170 21.95 -0.66 -32.99
C PRO A 170 21.32 -0.76 -31.61
N THR A 171 20.56 -1.82 -31.38
CA THR A 171 20.01 -2.13 -30.06
C THR A 171 21.13 -2.62 -29.16
N GLY A 172 21.28 -2.03 -27.98
CA GLY A 172 22.20 -2.49 -26.94
C GLY A 172 21.80 -3.87 -26.37
N ALA A 173 22.69 -4.48 -25.60
CA ALA A 173 22.37 -5.66 -24.83
C ALA A 173 21.47 -5.26 -23.62
N THR A 174 20.49 -6.09 -23.31
CA THR A 174 19.71 -5.93 -22.09
C THR A 174 20.42 -6.64 -20.96
N PRO A 175 20.82 -5.95 -19.87
CA PRO A 175 21.40 -6.59 -18.71
C PRO A 175 20.38 -7.54 -18.06
N GLU A 176 20.88 -8.68 -17.57
CA GLU A 176 20.06 -9.52 -16.69
C GLU A 176 19.88 -8.79 -15.35
N PRO A 177 18.66 -8.63 -14.84
CA PRO A 177 18.45 -7.95 -13.57
C PRO A 177 18.97 -8.79 -12.42
N VAL A 178 19.70 -8.15 -11.50
CA VAL A 178 20.15 -8.77 -10.24
C VAL A 178 19.20 -8.32 -9.14
N TYR A 179 18.59 -9.29 -8.47
CA TYR A 179 17.59 -9.01 -7.45
C TYR A 179 18.12 -9.30 -6.03
N PRO A 180 17.57 -8.64 -4.99
CA PRO A 180 17.88 -8.94 -3.61
C PRO A 180 17.69 -10.43 -3.30
N PRO A 181 18.56 -11.03 -2.43
CA PRO A 181 18.43 -12.41 -2.01
C PRO A 181 17.22 -12.61 -1.11
N GLU A 182 16.64 -13.80 -1.12
CA GLU A 182 15.52 -14.21 -0.28
C GLU A 182 15.82 -14.18 1.23
N ARG A 183 17.11 -14.07 1.60
CA ARG A 183 17.58 -14.22 2.97
C ARG A 183 18.83 -13.39 3.23
N ALA A 184 18.89 -12.80 4.42
CA ALA A 184 20.10 -12.24 5.03
C ALA A 184 20.55 -13.15 6.19
N LYS A 185 21.73 -12.92 6.74
CA LYS A 185 22.29 -13.73 7.82
C LYS A 185 21.43 -13.67 9.10
N GLY A 186 21.07 -12.47 9.54
CA GLY A 186 20.22 -12.27 10.71
C GLY A 186 20.79 -12.83 12.02
N ARG A 187 19.88 -13.04 12.99
CA ARG A 187 20.19 -13.45 14.38
C ARG A 187 19.48 -14.75 14.80
N GLY A 188 18.96 -15.55 13.86
CA GLY A 188 18.08 -16.67 14.15
C GLY A 188 16.68 -16.18 14.57
N ARG A 189 16.02 -16.90 15.50
CA ARG A 189 14.72 -16.47 16.02
C ARG A 189 14.86 -15.20 16.85
N ALA A 190 14.35 -14.10 16.34
CA ALA A 190 14.44 -12.78 16.95
C ALA A 190 13.32 -11.85 16.51
N TRP A 191 13.18 -10.71 17.20
CA TRP A 191 12.40 -9.58 16.75
C TRP A 191 13.22 -8.80 15.72
N TYR A 192 12.70 -8.71 14.48
CA TYR A 192 13.30 -8.00 13.36
C TYR A 192 12.48 -6.73 13.06
N ARG A 193 13.18 -5.62 12.93
CA ARG A 193 12.58 -4.30 12.67
C ARG A 193 12.53 -4.04 11.18
N GLY A 194 11.40 -3.57 10.69
CA GLY A 194 11.25 -3.28 9.27
C GLY A 194 10.36 -2.09 8.98
N ASP A 195 10.49 -1.61 7.75
CA ASP A 195 9.62 -0.62 7.14
C ASP A 195 9.16 -1.17 5.79
N CYS A 196 7.87 -1.40 5.67
CA CYS A 196 7.30 -2.11 4.53
C CYS A 196 6.66 -1.16 3.50
N HIS A 197 6.73 0.15 3.71
CA HIS A 197 6.13 1.14 2.85
C HIS A 197 7.08 2.33 2.67
N LEU A 198 7.74 2.39 1.51
CA LEU A 198 8.82 3.33 1.18
C LEU A 198 8.80 3.68 -0.31
N HIS A 199 9.15 4.92 -0.64
CA HIS A 199 9.21 5.43 -2.00
C HIS A 199 10.58 6.02 -2.34
N SER A 200 11.09 5.61 -3.50
CA SER A 200 12.34 6.13 -4.05
C SER A 200 12.10 6.99 -5.30
N VAL A 201 13.19 7.37 -5.95
CA VAL A 201 13.16 8.00 -7.28
C VAL A 201 12.54 7.11 -8.36
N HIS A 202 12.18 5.87 -8.08
CA HIS A 202 11.47 4.99 -9.00
C HIS A 202 9.96 5.24 -9.06
N SER A 203 9.39 5.99 -8.11
CA SER A 203 8.06 6.59 -8.20
C SER A 203 8.15 8.10 -7.95
N ASP A 204 7.58 8.61 -6.90
CA ASP A 204 7.54 10.04 -6.58
C ASP A 204 8.40 10.41 -5.37
N GLY A 205 9.07 9.45 -4.75
CA GLY A 205 10.10 9.69 -3.75
C GLY A 205 11.27 10.49 -4.30
N LYS A 206 12.10 11.05 -3.39
CA LYS A 206 13.26 11.89 -3.75
C LYS A 206 14.59 11.26 -3.37
N ARG A 207 14.57 10.17 -2.59
CA ARG A 207 15.76 9.42 -2.21
C ARG A 207 16.06 8.34 -3.25
N THR A 208 17.35 8.13 -3.51
CA THR A 208 17.77 6.95 -4.28
C THR A 208 17.60 5.67 -3.43
N PRO A 209 17.57 4.47 -4.01
CA PRO A 209 17.64 3.23 -3.25
C PRO A 209 18.83 3.18 -2.28
N ALA A 210 19.98 3.74 -2.66
CA ALA A 210 21.15 3.83 -1.79
C ALA A 210 20.92 4.73 -0.57
N ASP A 211 20.27 5.88 -0.75
CA ASP A 211 19.91 6.78 0.35
C ASP A 211 18.91 6.11 1.31
N ILE A 212 17.95 5.37 0.77
CA ILE A 212 16.97 4.62 1.60
C ILE A 212 17.66 3.50 2.37
N ALA A 213 18.54 2.72 1.74
CA ALA A 213 19.29 1.66 2.43
C ALA A 213 20.18 2.21 3.55
N ALA A 214 20.80 3.37 3.33
CA ALA A 214 21.58 4.07 4.36
C ALA A 214 20.68 4.57 5.51
N ALA A 215 19.53 5.17 5.19
CA ALA A 215 18.55 5.65 6.17
C ALA A 215 17.95 4.48 6.97
N ALA A 216 17.65 3.35 6.33
CA ALA A 216 17.14 2.14 6.98
C ALA A 216 18.13 1.61 8.03
N ARG A 217 19.42 1.53 7.69
CA ARG A 217 20.48 1.15 8.64
C ARG A 217 20.61 2.14 9.79
N ALA A 218 20.55 3.44 9.49
CA ALA A 218 20.59 4.49 10.52
C ALA A 218 19.38 4.43 11.46
N ALA A 219 18.22 4.03 10.97
CA ALA A 219 17.00 3.81 11.76
C ALA A 219 17.00 2.48 12.53
N GLY A 220 18.02 1.64 12.37
CA GLY A 220 18.14 0.32 13.02
C GLY A 220 17.20 -0.73 12.46
N LEU A 221 16.85 -0.64 11.16
CA LEU A 221 16.02 -1.62 10.48
C LEU A 221 16.84 -2.84 10.06
N ASP A 222 16.25 -4.01 10.19
CA ASP A 222 16.77 -5.30 9.71
C ASP A 222 16.25 -5.65 8.31
N PHE A 223 15.09 -5.10 7.92
CA PHE A 223 14.52 -5.30 6.60
C PHE A 223 13.71 -4.09 6.12
N ILE A 224 13.60 -3.96 4.81
CA ILE A 224 12.71 -2.99 4.14
C ILE A 224 11.98 -3.68 2.99
N ASN A 225 10.88 -3.08 2.51
CA ASN A 225 10.20 -3.49 1.30
C ASN A 225 10.23 -2.36 0.26
N SER A 226 10.65 -2.67 -0.97
CA SER A 226 10.53 -1.76 -2.11
C SER A 226 9.07 -1.70 -2.52
N SER A 227 8.41 -0.55 -2.40
CA SER A 227 6.95 -0.40 -2.61
C SER A 227 6.60 0.80 -3.48
N GLU A 228 7.24 0.93 -4.62
CA GLU A 228 7.01 2.02 -5.55
C GLU A 228 5.57 2.06 -6.07
N HIS A 229 5.03 3.24 -6.36
CA HIS A 229 3.70 3.39 -6.94
C HIS A 229 3.60 2.76 -8.33
N ASN A 230 2.80 1.69 -8.45
CA ASN A 230 2.40 1.06 -9.71
C ASN A 230 3.57 0.67 -10.63
N THR A 231 4.73 0.32 -10.07
CA THR A 231 5.90 -0.12 -10.84
C THR A 231 6.83 -1.00 -10.02
N HIS A 232 7.38 -2.02 -10.67
CA HIS A 232 8.41 -2.89 -10.10
C HIS A 232 9.83 -2.52 -10.58
N SER A 233 9.99 -1.35 -11.18
CA SER A 233 11.26 -0.92 -11.79
C SER A 233 12.42 -0.80 -10.78
N ALA A 234 12.12 -0.59 -9.49
CA ALA A 234 13.12 -0.51 -8.44
C ALA A 234 13.70 -1.88 -8.03
N HIS A 235 13.07 -3.01 -8.39
CA HIS A 235 13.47 -4.31 -7.83
C HIS A 235 14.94 -4.67 -8.11
N SER A 236 15.48 -4.33 -9.27
CA SER A 236 16.90 -4.52 -9.59
C SER A 236 17.80 -3.34 -9.17
N ALA A 237 17.22 -2.19 -8.83
CA ALA A 237 18.00 -1.02 -8.43
C ALA A 237 18.59 -1.14 -7.00
N TRP A 238 18.26 -2.21 -6.29
CA TRP A 238 18.82 -2.54 -4.98
C TRP A 238 20.11 -3.36 -5.06
N GLU A 239 20.65 -3.64 -6.25
CA GLU A 239 21.89 -4.40 -6.43
C GLU A 239 23.04 -3.82 -5.60
N GLY A 240 23.67 -4.67 -4.77
CA GLY A 240 24.77 -4.28 -3.89
C GLY A 240 24.39 -3.46 -2.65
N LEU A 241 23.10 -3.18 -2.42
CA LEU A 241 22.62 -2.39 -1.28
C LEU A 241 22.14 -3.24 -0.09
N TRP A 242 21.85 -4.52 -0.31
CA TRP A 242 21.56 -5.49 0.76
C TRP A 242 22.85 -5.95 1.45
N GLY A 243 22.70 -6.63 2.58
CA GLY A 243 23.84 -7.20 3.33
C GLY A 243 23.38 -8.21 4.38
N ASP A 244 24.32 -8.68 5.19
CA ASP A 244 24.05 -9.55 6.33
C ASP A 244 23.15 -8.88 7.37
N ASP A 245 23.12 -7.55 7.38
CA ASP A 245 22.44 -6.65 8.30
C ASP A 245 21.10 -6.13 7.79
N LEU A 246 20.86 -6.15 6.47
CA LEU A 246 19.67 -5.58 5.84
C LEU A 246 19.12 -6.49 4.76
N LEU A 247 17.94 -7.06 4.98
CA LEU A 247 17.15 -7.77 3.98
C LEU A 247 16.30 -6.78 3.21
N ILE A 248 16.33 -6.84 1.88
CA ILE A 248 15.47 -6.02 1.02
C ILE A 248 14.42 -6.92 0.38
N LEU A 249 13.16 -6.68 0.71
CA LEU A 249 12.00 -7.33 0.12
C LEU A 249 11.58 -6.55 -1.13
N THR A 250 10.98 -7.25 -2.09
CA THR A 250 10.43 -6.65 -3.31
C THR A 250 8.92 -6.63 -3.25
N GLY A 251 8.32 -5.53 -3.68
CA GLY A 251 6.88 -5.32 -3.66
C GLY A 251 6.47 -4.12 -4.49
N GLU A 252 5.24 -3.70 -4.34
CA GLU A 252 4.65 -2.59 -5.07
C GLU A 252 3.54 -1.96 -4.24
N GLU A 253 3.45 -0.65 -4.17
CA GLU A 253 2.21 -0.01 -3.75
C GLU A 253 1.28 0.15 -4.93
N VAL A 254 0.26 -0.69 -4.97
CA VAL A 254 -0.78 -0.70 -5.99
C VAL A 254 -1.74 0.45 -5.71
N THR A 255 -1.49 1.57 -6.38
CA THR A 255 -2.15 2.86 -6.16
C THR A 255 -3.36 2.98 -7.07
N THR A 256 -4.52 2.47 -6.61
CA THR A 256 -5.78 2.57 -7.35
C THR A 256 -6.46 3.91 -7.08
N ARG A 257 -7.52 4.22 -7.82
CA ARG A 257 -8.36 5.40 -7.56
C ARG A 257 -9.33 5.25 -6.38
N ASN A 258 -9.27 4.13 -5.67
CA ASN A 258 -10.16 3.81 -4.56
C ASN A 258 -9.41 3.33 -3.31
N GLY A 259 -8.21 3.83 -3.12
CA GLY A 259 -7.32 3.46 -2.05
C GLY A 259 -6.12 2.65 -2.55
N HIS A 260 -5.13 2.53 -1.70
CA HIS A 260 -3.85 1.93 -2.00
C HIS A 260 -3.65 0.62 -1.24
N VAL A 261 -2.84 -0.27 -1.81
CA VAL A 261 -2.51 -1.53 -1.17
C VAL A 261 -1.06 -1.89 -1.43
N VAL A 262 -0.30 -2.14 -0.38
CA VAL A 262 1.05 -2.67 -0.52
C VAL A 262 0.96 -4.17 -0.84
N ALA A 263 1.42 -4.53 -2.02
CA ALA A 263 1.74 -5.91 -2.39
C ALA A 263 3.12 -6.23 -1.80
N LEU A 264 3.13 -6.63 -0.53
CA LEU A 264 4.34 -6.77 0.28
C LEU A 264 5.06 -8.08 -0.04
N ALA A 265 6.36 -8.01 -0.27
CA ALA A 265 7.25 -9.16 -0.38
C ALA A 265 6.87 -10.14 -1.52
N THR A 266 6.51 -9.62 -2.69
CA THR A 266 6.25 -10.44 -3.88
C THR A 266 7.55 -10.96 -4.50
N ASP A 267 7.46 -11.95 -5.39
CA ASP A 267 8.59 -12.37 -6.21
C ASP A 267 9.14 -11.18 -7.02
N PRO A 268 10.46 -11.06 -7.17
CA PRO A 268 11.07 -9.98 -7.94
C PRO A 268 10.53 -9.92 -9.37
N GLY A 269 10.35 -8.70 -9.90
CA GLY A 269 9.80 -8.47 -11.22
C GLY A 269 8.29 -8.70 -11.33
N THR A 270 7.59 -8.96 -10.22
CA THR A 270 6.12 -9.04 -10.22
C THR A 270 5.53 -7.66 -10.45
N PHE A 271 4.64 -7.59 -11.43
CA PHE A 271 3.79 -6.44 -11.71
C PHE A 271 2.36 -6.72 -11.26
N VAL A 272 1.76 -5.82 -10.50
CA VAL A 272 0.35 -5.88 -10.08
C VAL A 272 -0.40 -4.72 -10.71
N ASP A 273 -1.35 -5.02 -11.60
CA ASP A 273 -2.12 -3.99 -12.30
C ASP A 273 -3.07 -3.27 -11.33
N TRP A 274 -3.12 -1.94 -11.42
CA TRP A 274 -3.91 -1.05 -10.55
C TRP A 274 -5.12 -0.45 -11.26
N ARG A 275 -5.31 -0.70 -12.56
CA ARG A 275 -6.28 -0.03 -13.43
C ARG A 275 -7.69 -0.59 -13.27
N TYR A 276 -8.15 -0.75 -12.04
CA TYR A 276 -9.50 -1.19 -11.68
C TYR A 276 -10.09 -0.35 -10.55
N ARG A 277 -11.40 -0.36 -10.42
CA ARG A 277 -12.13 0.34 -9.36
C ARG A 277 -12.76 -0.64 -8.37
N ALA A 278 -13.07 -0.18 -7.17
CA ALA A 278 -13.74 -0.99 -6.14
C ALA A 278 -15.07 -1.58 -6.65
N ARG A 279 -15.85 -0.80 -7.42
CA ARG A 279 -17.12 -1.25 -8.00
C ARG A 279 -16.98 -2.36 -9.06
N ASP A 280 -15.78 -2.55 -9.63
CA ASP A 280 -15.55 -3.56 -10.66
C ASP A 280 -15.45 -4.98 -10.08
N ASN A 281 -15.41 -5.11 -8.74
CA ASN A 281 -15.30 -6.35 -7.99
C ASN A 281 -14.12 -7.25 -8.45
N ARG A 282 -13.00 -6.61 -8.81
CA ARG A 282 -11.79 -7.30 -9.32
C ARG A 282 -10.69 -7.45 -8.29
N PHE A 283 -10.78 -6.76 -7.17
CA PHE A 283 -9.71 -6.74 -6.15
C PHE A 283 -9.27 -8.16 -5.72
N GLY A 284 -10.22 -9.07 -5.47
CA GLY A 284 -9.89 -10.44 -5.12
C GLY A 284 -9.07 -11.22 -6.18
N HIS A 285 -9.17 -10.84 -7.46
CA HIS A 285 -8.31 -11.40 -8.52
C HIS A 285 -6.85 -10.96 -8.33
N TYR A 286 -6.61 -9.68 -8.08
CA TYR A 286 -5.28 -9.12 -7.89
C TYR A 286 -4.67 -9.53 -6.55
N ALA A 287 -5.47 -9.57 -5.48
CA ALA A 287 -5.05 -10.10 -4.18
C ALA A 287 -4.53 -11.55 -4.31
N LYS A 288 -5.22 -12.40 -5.08
CA LYS A 288 -4.74 -13.76 -5.38
C LYS A 288 -3.45 -13.76 -6.19
N ALA A 289 -3.23 -12.79 -7.09
CA ALA A 289 -1.99 -12.68 -7.85
C ALA A 289 -0.81 -12.34 -6.92
N VAL A 290 -0.99 -11.38 -6.01
CA VAL A 290 0.01 -11.04 -4.97
C VAL A 290 0.38 -12.27 -4.15
N ARG A 291 -0.61 -13.03 -3.65
CA ARG A 291 -0.35 -14.24 -2.86
C ARG A 291 0.34 -15.36 -3.65
N ARG A 292 0.02 -15.53 -4.95
CA ARG A 292 0.72 -16.48 -5.83
C ARG A 292 2.18 -16.10 -6.05
N ALA A 293 2.51 -14.81 -6.02
CA ALA A 293 3.87 -14.31 -6.03
C ALA A 293 4.53 -14.32 -4.63
N GLY A 294 3.99 -15.06 -3.67
CA GLY A 294 4.55 -15.21 -2.32
C GLY A 294 4.27 -14.05 -1.37
N GLY A 295 3.62 -12.99 -1.85
CA GLY A 295 3.42 -11.75 -1.11
C GLY A 295 2.22 -11.74 -0.15
N LEU A 296 2.07 -10.61 0.55
CA LEU A 296 0.94 -10.24 1.40
C LEU A 296 0.19 -9.05 0.81
N VAL A 297 -1.12 -9.03 1.02
CA VAL A 297 -2.02 -7.94 0.63
C VAL A 297 -2.25 -7.05 1.85
N VAL A 298 -1.72 -5.84 1.84
CA VAL A 298 -1.76 -4.92 2.97
C VAL A 298 -2.38 -3.59 2.55
N PRO A 299 -3.69 -3.35 2.79
CA PRO A 299 -4.28 -2.03 2.61
C PRO A 299 -3.43 -0.96 3.32
N ALA A 300 -2.98 0.05 2.57
CA ALA A 300 -2.14 1.13 3.03
C ALA A 300 -3.00 2.31 3.48
N HIS A 301 -2.60 2.99 4.58
CA HIS A 301 -3.23 4.23 5.09
C HIS A 301 -4.73 4.36 4.74
N PRO A 302 -5.62 3.44 5.21
CA PRO A 302 -6.96 3.23 4.65
C PRO A 302 -7.90 4.44 4.79
N HIS A 303 -7.56 5.39 5.64
CA HIS A 303 -8.32 6.63 5.89
C HIS A 303 -7.61 7.90 5.40
N ALA A 304 -6.53 7.77 4.60
CA ALA A 304 -5.87 8.93 4.02
C ALA A 304 -6.85 9.79 3.22
N THR A 305 -6.78 11.11 3.42
CA THR A 305 -7.76 12.09 2.91
C THR A 305 -7.41 12.64 1.54
N CYS A 306 -6.26 12.26 0.96
CA CYS A 306 -5.91 12.62 -0.41
C CYS A 306 -6.92 12.04 -1.42
N ILE A 307 -7.04 12.69 -2.58
CA ILE A 307 -7.95 12.22 -3.62
C ILE A 307 -7.53 10.83 -4.10
N GLY A 308 -8.47 9.90 -4.10
CA GLY A 308 -8.23 8.52 -4.52
C GLY A 308 -7.58 7.63 -3.47
N CYS A 309 -7.08 8.17 -2.34
CA CYS A 309 -6.34 7.39 -1.35
C CYS A 309 -7.23 6.61 -0.38
N HIS A 310 -8.46 7.05 -0.18
CA HIS A 310 -9.36 6.44 0.79
C HIS A 310 -9.78 5.02 0.36
N TRP A 311 -9.47 4.02 1.18
CA TRP A 311 -9.72 2.61 0.92
C TRP A 311 -11.20 2.26 0.78
N LYS A 312 -11.59 1.64 -0.34
CA LYS A 312 -12.99 1.30 -0.67
C LYS A 312 -13.23 -0.19 -0.94
N PHE A 313 -12.23 -1.04 -0.79
CA PHE A 313 -12.37 -2.47 -1.12
C PHE A 313 -12.73 -3.34 0.11
N GLY A 314 -12.76 -2.76 1.33
CA GLY A 314 -12.90 -3.51 2.58
C GLY A 314 -11.68 -4.38 2.89
N PHE A 315 -11.72 -5.11 4.01
CA PHE A 315 -10.58 -5.89 4.48
C PHE A 315 -10.71 -7.41 4.22
N GLY A 316 -11.73 -7.86 3.49
CA GLY A 316 -11.99 -9.29 3.29
C GLY A 316 -10.90 -10.04 2.53
N GLU A 317 -10.07 -9.34 1.76
CA GLU A 317 -8.93 -9.88 1.02
C GLU A 317 -7.57 -9.45 1.63
N ALA A 318 -7.55 -8.81 2.80
CA ALA A 318 -6.33 -8.37 3.42
C ALA A 318 -5.62 -9.49 4.20
N ASP A 319 -4.29 -9.54 4.14
CA ASP A 319 -3.45 -10.41 4.97
C ASP A 319 -2.93 -9.68 6.23
N ALA A 320 -2.87 -8.34 6.18
CA ALA A 320 -2.61 -7.41 7.27
C ALA A 320 -3.20 -6.04 6.87
N VAL A 321 -3.17 -5.05 7.76
CA VAL A 321 -3.62 -3.68 7.46
C VAL A 321 -2.69 -2.66 8.12
N GLU A 322 -2.36 -1.61 7.40
CA GLU A 322 -1.60 -0.48 7.92
C GLU A 322 -2.52 0.42 8.75
N VAL A 323 -2.30 0.44 10.05
CA VAL A 323 -3.09 1.27 10.99
C VAL A 323 -2.32 2.50 11.44
N TRP A 324 -1.04 2.58 11.10
CA TRP A 324 -0.19 3.71 11.41
C TRP A 324 0.77 3.97 10.24
N ASN A 325 0.64 5.16 9.64
CA ASN A 325 1.37 5.57 8.45
C ASN A 325 2.08 6.91 8.69
N GLY A 326 3.41 6.91 8.71
CA GLY A 326 4.22 8.10 8.97
C GLY A 326 4.00 8.73 10.35
N PRO A 327 4.11 10.06 10.47
CA PRO A 327 3.77 10.75 11.71
C PRO A 327 2.31 10.48 12.11
N TYR A 328 2.08 10.06 13.35
CA TYR A 328 0.74 9.68 13.83
C TYR A 328 -0.27 10.81 13.72
N THR A 329 -1.38 10.57 13.05
CA THR A 329 -2.42 11.54 12.70
C THR A 329 -3.81 11.09 13.19
N PRO A 330 -4.84 11.96 13.13
CA PRO A 330 -6.22 11.53 13.37
C PRO A 330 -6.73 10.46 12.39
N GLU A 331 -6.19 10.36 11.19
CA GLU A 331 -6.52 9.34 10.20
C GLU A 331 -6.08 7.95 10.66
N ASP A 332 -4.91 7.87 11.32
CA ASP A 332 -4.40 6.64 11.93
C ASP A 332 -5.28 6.21 13.11
N GLU A 333 -5.77 7.17 13.90
CA GLU A 333 -6.70 6.85 15.01
C GLU A 333 -8.01 6.23 14.49
N ILE A 334 -8.51 6.69 13.33
CA ILE A 334 -9.68 6.09 12.67
C ILE A 334 -9.34 4.69 12.15
N ALA A 335 -8.17 4.52 11.52
CA ALA A 335 -7.70 3.23 11.02
C ALA A 335 -7.54 2.21 12.18
N LEU A 336 -6.97 2.64 13.29
CA LEU A 336 -6.83 1.85 14.51
C LEU A 336 -8.19 1.42 15.06
N ALA A 337 -9.17 2.34 15.13
CA ALA A 337 -10.51 2.05 15.62
C ALA A 337 -11.27 1.07 14.70
N GLU A 338 -11.16 1.22 13.37
CA GLU A 338 -11.76 0.29 12.41
C GLU A 338 -11.12 -1.11 12.52
N TRP A 339 -9.79 -1.17 12.62
CA TRP A 339 -9.08 -2.42 12.83
C TRP A 339 -9.51 -3.11 14.14
N ASP A 340 -9.59 -2.38 15.25
CA ASP A 340 -10.04 -2.92 16.55
C ASP A 340 -11.46 -3.48 16.47
N ASN A 341 -12.38 -2.76 15.83
CA ASN A 341 -13.73 -3.27 15.55
C ASN A 341 -13.71 -4.56 14.69
N SER A 342 -12.74 -4.71 13.80
CA SER A 342 -12.57 -5.93 13.01
C SER A 342 -12.12 -7.12 13.87
N LEU A 343 -11.30 -6.89 14.91
CA LEU A 343 -10.91 -7.91 15.88
C LEU A 343 -12.14 -8.39 16.69
N VAL A 344 -12.98 -7.45 17.16
CA VAL A 344 -14.24 -7.79 17.85
C VAL A 344 -15.15 -8.62 16.96
N ALA A 345 -15.29 -8.23 15.69
CA ALA A 345 -16.10 -8.98 14.72
C ALA A 345 -15.53 -10.39 14.45
N ALA A 346 -14.20 -10.53 14.36
CA ALA A 346 -13.52 -11.80 14.17
C ALA A 346 -13.75 -12.76 15.37
N VAL A 347 -13.61 -12.26 16.60
CA VAL A 347 -13.88 -13.02 17.82
C VAL A 347 -15.33 -13.48 17.86
N ARG A 348 -16.28 -12.56 17.67
CA ARG A 348 -17.72 -12.88 17.66
C ARG A 348 -18.10 -13.95 16.65
N ALA A 349 -17.48 -13.92 15.48
CA ALA A 349 -17.78 -14.83 14.39
C ALA A 349 -16.91 -16.10 14.40
N SER A 350 -15.95 -16.22 15.32
CA SER A 350 -14.92 -17.27 15.33
C SER A 350 -14.21 -17.38 13.98
N LYS A 351 -13.85 -16.22 13.37
CA LYS A 351 -13.18 -16.12 12.08
C LYS A 351 -11.71 -15.71 12.25
N PRO A 352 -10.87 -15.94 11.22
CA PRO A 352 -9.53 -15.36 11.20
C PRO A 352 -9.58 -13.84 11.35
N TRP A 353 -8.59 -13.31 12.03
CA TRP A 353 -8.39 -11.88 12.24
C TRP A 353 -7.24 -11.36 11.38
N ILE A 354 -7.15 -10.04 11.22
CA ILE A 354 -6.17 -9.37 10.37
C ILE A 354 -5.17 -8.64 11.26
N PRO A 355 -3.84 -8.88 11.11
CA PRO A 355 -2.81 -8.17 11.86
C PRO A 355 -2.70 -6.69 11.49
N ALA A 356 -2.34 -5.85 12.47
CA ALA A 356 -1.95 -4.47 12.26
C ALA A 356 -0.47 -4.33 11.90
N MET A 357 -0.17 -3.37 11.05
CA MET A 357 1.16 -2.93 10.67
C MET A 357 1.28 -1.41 10.78
N GLY A 358 2.52 -0.91 10.88
CA GLY A 358 2.83 0.51 10.78
C GLY A 358 4.13 0.71 10.03
N ASN A 359 4.13 1.66 9.09
CA ASN A 359 5.24 1.93 8.19
C ASN A 359 5.36 3.43 7.91
N SER A 360 6.49 3.86 7.36
CA SER A 360 6.79 5.29 7.26
C SER A 360 6.16 5.99 6.08
N ASP A 361 5.93 5.30 4.98
CA ASP A 361 5.52 5.90 3.70
C ASP A 361 6.42 7.06 3.29
N ALA A 362 7.72 6.91 3.59
CA ALA A 362 8.68 8.00 3.47
C ALA A 362 9.02 8.26 2.00
N HIS A 363 8.77 9.51 1.56
CA HIS A 363 9.03 9.97 0.20
C HIS A 363 10.27 10.86 0.11
N ARG A 364 10.44 11.80 1.05
CA ARG A 364 11.46 12.86 1.01
C ARG A 364 11.68 13.45 2.39
N GLU A 365 12.67 14.33 2.53
CA GLU A 365 12.75 15.12 3.76
C GLU A 365 11.49 16.01 3.93
N PRO A 366 10.94 16.14 5.15
CA PRO A 366 11.48 15.63 6.43
C PRO A 366 11.01 14.22 6.83
N ASP A 367 10.37 13.43 5.94
CA ASP A 367 9.89 12.09 6.25
C ASP A 367 11.05 11.19 6.69
N LYS A 368 10.82 10.37 7.70
CA LYS A 368 11.86 9.50 8.28
C LYS A 368 11.57 8.05 7.97
N VAL A 369 12.49 7.41 7.28
CA VAL A 369 12.48 5.95 7.09
C VAL A 369 12.46 5.26 8.46
N GLY A 370 11.54 4.31 8.64
CA GLY A 370 11.37 3.60 9.90
C GLY A 370 10.68 4.39 11.01
N LEU A 371 9.82 5.35 10.66
CA LEU A 371 8.96 6.07 11.59
C LEU A 371 7.51 6.04 11.08
N PRO A 372 6.68 5.06 11.53
CA PRO A 372 6.97 3.96 12.47
C PRO A 372 7.66 2.73 11.84
N GLN A 373 7.91 1.73 12.69
CA GLN A 373 8.49 0.44 12.32
C GLN A 373 7.53 -0.70 12.65
N THR A 374 7.38 -1.66 11.74
CA THR A 374 6.77 -2.96 12.05
C THR A 374 7.86 -3.90 12.55
N VAL A 375 7.72 -4.38 13.80
CA VAL A 375 8.69 -5.25 14.45
C VAL A 375 8.14 -6.67 14.50
N VAL A 376 8.80 -7.62 13.83
CA VAL A 376 8.27 -8.96 13.55
C VAL A 376 9.08 -10.03 14.26
N LEU A 377 8.44 -10.94 15.00
CA LEU A 377 9.07 -12.14 15.50
C LEU A 377 9.15 -13.18 14.40
N ALA A 378 10.36 -13.45 13.93
CA ALA A 378 10.63 -14.41 12.88
C ALA A 378 11.76 -15.38 13.27
N ASP A 379 11.74 -16.59 12.72
CA ASP A 379 12.73 -17.64 13.05
C ASP A 379 14.08 -17.39 12.38
N GLU A 380 14.11 -16.56 11.34
CA GLU A 380 15.29 -16.12 10.60
C GLU A 380 14.99 -14.83 9.83
N LEU A 381 16.01 -14.13 9.39
CA LEU A 381 15.87 -12.95 8.54
C LEU A 381 15.72 -13.38 7.07
N SER A 382 14.53 -13.80 6.69
CA SER A 382 14.19 -14.21 5.32
C SER A 382 12.80 -13.72 4.93
N ARG A 383 12.58 -13.52 3.63
CA ARG A 383 11.28 -13.13 3.07
C ARG A 383 10.17 -14.02 3.60
N ARG A 384 10.36 -15.34 3.55
CA ARG A 384 9.40 -16.33 4.02
C ARG A 384 9.11 -16.22 5.52
N ALA A 385 10.14 -16.06 6.35
CA ALA A 385 9.95 -16.03 7.80
C ALA A 385 9.31 -14.71 8.26
N ILE A 386 9.70 -13.57 7.66
CA ILE A 386 9.09 -12.25 7.92
C ILE A 386 7.61 -12.27 7.52
N THR A 387 7.27 -12.69 6.30
CA THR A 387 5.86 -12.74 5.86
C THR A 387 5.01 -13.71 6.69
N ALA A 388 5.58 -14.83 7.13
CA ALA A 388 4.91 -15.76 8.03
C ALA A 388 4.69 -15.15 9.43
N GLY A 389 5.64 -14.39 9.96
CA GLY A 389 5.51 -13.66 11.22
C GLY A 389 4.41 -12.60 11.15
N ILE A 390 4.39 -11.79 10.09
CA ILE A 390 3.34 -10.78 9.85
C ILE A 390 1.97 -11.45 9.76
N ARG A 391 1.82 -12.44 8.88
CA ARG A 391 0.53 -13.15 8.70
C ARG A 391 0.01 -13.79 9.98
N ALA A 392 0.90 -14.26 10.85
CA ALA A 392 0.52 -14.81 12.14
C ALA A 392 0.26 -13.74 13.21
N GLY A 393 0.43 -12.46 12.88
CA GLY A 393 0.30 -11.34 13.83
C GLY A 393 1.37 -11.33 14.93
N ARG A 394 2.45 -12.06 14.76
CA ARG A 394 3.61 -12.02 15.66
C ARG A 394 4.43 -10.76 15.41
N SER A 395 3.77 -9.61 15.56
CA SER A 395 4.37 -8.30 15.33
C SER A 395 3.77 -7.24 16.23
N TYR A 396 4.54 -6.20 16.45
CA TYR A 396 4.11 -4.96 17.07
C TYR A 396 4.63 -3.77 16.26
N ILE A 397 4.08 -2.60 16.50
CA ILE A 397 4.49 -1.35 15.86
C ILE A 397 5.19 -0.50 16.91
N ALA A 398 6.32 0.11 16.56
CA ALA A 398 7.04 1.05 17.38
C ALA A 398 7.35 2.32 16.59
N GLU A 399 7.29 3.48 17.23
CA GLU A 399 7.61 4.75 16.57
C GLU A 399 9.06 4.81 16.06
N SER A 400 9.98 4.11 16.73
CA SER A 400 11.39 4.05 16.34
C SER A 400 12.10 2.88 17.02
N SER A 401 13.38 2.67 16.67
CA SER A 401 14.23 1.65 17.32
C SER A 401 14.53 1.95 18.79
N ALA A 402 14.28 3.16 19.26
CA ALA A 402 14.42 3.51 20.68
C ALA A 402 13.36 2.82 21.55
N VAL A 403 12.16 2.57 20.99
CA VAL A 403 11.06 1.93 21.71
C VAL A 403 11.13 0.40 21.52
N THR A 404 11.22 -0.32 22.65
CA THR A 404 11.12 -1.77 22.68
C THR A 404 10.04 -2.22 23.63
N LEU A 405 9.39 -3.35 23.35
CA LEU A 405 8.45 -3.94 24.26
C LEU A 405 8.47 -5.48 24.23
N ALA A 406 8.08 -6.07 25.35
CA ALA A 406 7.66 -7.45 25.44
C ALA A 406 6.23 -7.48 26.00
N PHE A 407 5.34 -8.23 25.35
CA PHE A 407 3.94 -8.30 25.73
C PHE A 407 3.45 -9.75 25.64
N GLY A 408 2.68 -10.16 26.62
CA GLY A 408 2.13 -11.51 26.68
C GLY A 408 1.15 -11.71 27.82
N ALA A 409 0.54 -12.88 27.83
CA ALA A 409 -0.37 -13.32 28.87
C ALA A 409 0.10 -14.65 29.46
N SER A 410 -0.14 -14.86 30.75
CA SER A 410 0.17 -16.10 31.46
C SER A 410 -1.00 -16.54 32.31
N GLY A 411 -1.19 -17.85 32.43
CA GLY A 411 -2.22 -18.47 33.25
C GLY A 411 -1.65 -19.51 34.19
N GLY A 412 -2.52 -20.17 34.91
CA GLY A 412 -2.15 -21.32 35.77
C GLY A 412 -1.46 -22.43 34.99
N ARG A 413 -0.74 -23.34 35.68
CA ARG A 413 -0.05 -24.49 35.10
C ARG A 413 1.03 -24.17 34.05
N GLY A 414 1.62 -22.96 34.11
CA GLY A 414 2.69 -22.57 33.20
C GLY A 414 2.22 -22.23 31.78
N LEU A 415 0.93 -21.93 31.57
CA LEU A 415 0.42 -21.46 30.28
C LEU A 415 0.96 -20.07 29.95
N HIS A 416 1.44 -19.89 28.74
CA HIS A 416 1.93 -18.62 28.21
C HIS A 416 1.49 -18.42 26.77
N ALA A 417 1.22 -17.17 26.38
CA ALA A 417 1.02 -16.75 25.00
C ALA A 417 1.62 -15.37 24.77
N GLY A 418 2.30 -15.20 23.66
CA GLY A 418 2.85 -13.91 23.20
C GLY A 418 1.93 -13.21 22.20
N ILE A 419 2.45 -12.13 21.63
CA ILE A 419 1.76 -11.35 20.57
C ILE A 419 1.39 -12.24 19.39
N GLY A 420 0.14 -12.17 18.95
CA GLY A 420 -0.41 -12.97 17.85
C GLY A 420 -0.82 -14.39 18.25
N GLU A 421 -0.61 -14.78 19.49
CA GLU A 421 -0.91 -16.13 19.97
C GLU A 421 -2.19 -16.18 20.80
N ARG A 422 -2.63 -17.41 21.12
CA ARG A 422 -3.80 -17.66 21.96
C ARG A 422 -3.41 -18.38 23.25
N LEU A 423 -3.75 -17.78 24.41
CA LEU A 423 -3.66 -18.42 25.72
C LEU A 423 -4.91 -19.29 25.93
N ARG A 424 -4.73 -20.60 25.88
CA ARG A 424 -5.82 -21.58 26.08
C ARG A 424 -6.05 -21.80 27.57
N ALA A 425 -6.77 -20.88 28.21
CA ALA A 425 -7.17 -20.94 29.60
C ALA A 425 -8.68 -21.19 29.70
N ASP A 426 -9.13 -21.81 30.79
CA ASP A 426 -10.54 -21.98 31.11
C ASP A 426 -11.22 -20.61 31.26
N GLU A 427 -12.54 -20.54 31.03
CA GLU A 427 -13.31 -19.30 30.93
C GLU A 427 -13.11 -18.36 32.12
N ASP A 428 -13.13 -18.90 33.36
CA ASP A 428 -12.98 -18.14 34.62
C ASP A 428 -11.55 -18.25 35.21
N ALA A 429 -10.61 -18.87 34.48
CA ALA A 429 -9.24 -18.99 34.99
C ALA A 429 -8.56 -17.61 35.04
N PRO A 430 -7.85 -17.29 36.16
CA PRO A 430 -7.12 -16.05 36.23
C PRO A 430 -5.95 -16.00 35.24
N VAL A 431 -5.90 -14.91 34.52
CA VAL A 431 -4.85 -14.60 33.53
C VAL A 431 -4.14 -13.31 33.98
N THR A 432 -2.83 -13.33 33.96
CA THR A 432 -2.01 -12.12 34.11
C THR A 432 -1.48 -11.69 32.75
N VAL A 433 -1.81 -10.46 32.36
CA VAL A 433 -1.27 -9.79 31.18
C VAL A 433 -0.11 -8.91 31.64
N ARG A 434 1.02 -8.99 30.94
CA ARG A 434 2.25 -8.28 31.27
C ARG A 434 2.81 -7.56 30.05
N LEU A 435 3.10 -6.28 30.23
CA LEU A 435 3.79 -5.42 29.28
C LEU A 435 5.10 -4.93 29.92
N GLU A 436 6.22 -5.15 29.25
CA GLU A 436 7.50 -4.51 29.54
C GLU A 436 7.80 -3.52 28.42
N VAL A 437 8.15 -2.29 28.76
CA VAL A 437 8.45 -1.22 27.81
C VAL A 437 9.76 -0.57 28.17
N THR A 438 10.53 -0.17 27.14
CA THR A 438 11.66 0.75 27.27
C THR A 438 11.59 1.82 26.20
N GLY A 439 12.21 2.99 26.45
CA GLY A 439 12.31 4.08 25.47
C GLY A 439 11.04 4.92 25.30
N ALA A 440 10.09 4.86 26.24
CA ALA A 440 8.82 5.61 26.19
C ALA A 440 8.63 6.52 27.44
N PRO A 441 9.47 7.55 27.62
CA PRO A 441 9.41 8.44 28.80
C PRO A 441 8.10 9.24 28.83
N GLY A 442 7.48 9.33 30.02
CA GLY A 442 6.26 10.10 30.22
C GLY A 442 5.02 9.56 29.50
N CYS A 443 5.11 8.39 28.85
CA CYS A 443 3.99 7.75 28.16
C CYS A 443 3.04 7.05 29.14
N THR A 444 1.87 6.68 28.65
CA THR A 444 0.87 5.88 29.34
C THR A 444 0.65 4.57 28.60
N ALA A 445 0.68 3.45 29.30
CA ALA A 445 0.30 2.14 28.79
C ALA A 445 -1.21 1.94 28.94
N HIS A 446 -1.85 1.43 27.89
CA HIS A 446 -3.27 1.10 27.85
C HIS A 446 -3.43 -0.37 27.48
N PHE A 447 -4.25 -1.12 28.24
CA PHE A 447 -4.69 -2.44 27.81
C PHE A 447 -6.10 -2.35 27.23
N VAL A 448 -6.20 -2.68 25.97
CA VAL A 448 -7.42 -2.63 25.16
C VAL A 448 -7.90 -4.06 24.88
N THR A 449 -9.20 -4.28 25.05
CA THR A 449 -9.86 -5.57 24.89
C THR A 449 -11.02 -5.44 23.91
N ASP A 450 -11.78 -6.51 23.72
CA ASP A 450 -13.07 -6.50 22.99
C ASP A 450 -14.13 -5.59 23.61
N GLN A 451 -13.89 -5.04 24.80
CA GLN A 451 -14.76 -4.08 25.49
C GLN A 451 -14.18 -2.65 25.52
N GLY A 452 -13.06 -2.42 24.82
CA GLY A 452 -12.33 -1.15 24.81
C GLY A 452 -11.20 -1.11 25.83
N THR A 453 -10.75 0.08 26.20
CA THR A 453 -9.67 0.28 27.18
C THR A 453 -10.17 -0.02 28.58
N LEU A 454 -9.66 -1.08 29.18
CA LEU A 454 -10.06 -1.49 30.54
C LEU A 454 -9.03 -1.15 31.64
N PHE A 455 -7.78 -0.89 31.23
CA PHE A 455 -6.73 -0.60 32.20
C PHE A 455 -5.72 0.38 31.60
N THR A 456 -5.27 1.33 32.43
CA THR A 456 -4.23 2.29 32.07
C THR A 456 -3.23 2.46 33.19
N ALA A 457 -1.97 2.67 32.86
CA ALA A 457 -0.91 2.95 33.83
C ALA A 457 0.13 3.92 33.24
N ALA A 458 0.51 4.92 34.02
CA ALA A 458 1.60 5.80 33.64
C ALA A 458 2.93 5.04 33.68
N LEU A 459 3.77 5.25 32.67
CA LEU A 459 5.15 4.77 32.66
C LEU A 459 6.04 5.75 33.43
N PRO A 460 7.13 5.26 34.04
CA PRO A 460 8.10 6.12 34.72
C PRO A 460 8.74 7.14 33.77
N GLU A 461 9.23 8.25 34.31
CA GLU A 461 9.98 9.27 33.56
C GLU A 461 11.24 8.72 32.86
N SER A 462 11.80 7.61 33.35
CA SER A 462 12.90 6.90 32.67
C SER A 462 12.50 6.28 31.33
N GLY A 463 11.20 6.17 31.06
CA GLY A 463 10.67 5.51 29.86
C GLY A 463 10.78 3.98 29.90
N ALA A 464 11.19 3.40 31.02
CA ALA A 464 11.28 1.96 31.22
C ALA A 464 10.39 1.51 32.38
N GLY A 465 9.54 0.51 32.14
CA GLY A 465 8.62 0.02 33.17
C GLY A 465 7.97 -1.30 32.82
N THR A 466 7.38 -1.92 33.84
CA THR A 466 6.56 -3.11 33.72
C THR A 466 5.16 -2.79 34.20
N VAL A 467 4.17 -3.19 33.41
CA VAL A 467 2.75 -3.02 33.72
C VAL A 467 2.09 -4.39 33.70
N GLU A 468 1.35 -4.72 34.76
CA GLU A 468 0.61 -5.98 34.88
C GLU A 468 -0.88 -5.69 35.17
N TRP A 469 -1.71 -6.52 34.54
CA TRP A 469 -3.16 -6.51 34.75
C TRP A 469 -3.69 -7.94 34.83
N ARG A 470 -4.69 -8.14 35.66
CA ARG A 470 -5.35 -9.44 35.87
C ARG A 470 -6.74 -9.43 35.27
N THR A 471 -7.06 -10.48 34.53
CA THR A 471 -8.36 -10.68 33.89
C THR A 471 -8.72 -12.17 33.83
N THR A 472 -9.79 -12.50 33.12
CA THR A 472 -10.21 -13.87 32.77
C THR A 472 -10.64 -13.92 31.31
N PRO A 473 -10.64 -15.09 30.65
CA PRO A 473 -11.19 -15.21 29.28
C PRO A 473 -12.67 -14.83 29.16
N SER A 474 -13.48 -15.03 30.20
CA SER A 474 -14.88 -14.60 30.23
C SER A 474 -15.05 -13.08 30.28
N TYR A 475 -14.02 -12.36 30.74
CA TYR A 475 -14.04 -10.88 30.83
C TYR A 475 -13.37 -10.19 29.67
N ALA A 476 -12.39 -10.82 29.01
CA ALA A 476 -11.69 -10.28 27.87
C ALA A 476 -11.36 -11.39 26.86
N ALA A 477 -11.86 -11.30 25.65
CA ALA A 477 -11.60 -12.28 24.60
C ALA A 477 -10.19 -12.14 24.00
N TYR A 478 -9.65 -10.94 24.04
CA TYR A 478 -8.26 -10.63 23.72
C TYR A 478 -7.78 -9.45 24.55
N VAL A 479 -6.46 -9.27 24.63
CA VAL A 479 -5.82 -8.08 25.14
C VAL A 479 -4.73 -7.64 24.17
N ARG A 480 -4.67 -6.36 23.85
CA ARG A 480 -3.58 -5.70 23.15
C ARG A 480 -3.10 -4.49 23.94
N ALA A 481 -1.89 -4.03 23.71
CA ALA A 481 -1.32 -2.88 24.39
C ALA A 481 -1.11 -1.70 23.44
N GLU A 482 -1.43 -0.51 23.92
CA GLU A 482 -1.03 0.75 23.33
C GLU A 482 -0.12 1.48 24.34
N VAL A 483 0.97 2.04 23.83
CA VAL A 483 1.81 2.98 24.58
C VAL A 483 1.64 4.33 23.92
N ARG A 484 1.14 5.31 24.66
CA ARG A 484 0.77 6.61 24.11
C ARG A 484 1.52 7.75 24.80
N HIS A 485 1.98 8.68 24.00
CA HIS A 485 2.48 9.97 24.47
C HIS A 485 1.38 10.76 25.21
N PRO A 486 1.74 11.75 26.04
CA PRO A 486 0.77 12.70 26.60
C PRO A 486 -0.02 13.36 25.46
N ALA A 487 -1.33 13.51 25.68
CA ALA A 487 -2.20 14.18 24.74
C ALA A 487 -1.76 15.65 24.54
N SER A 488 -1.54 16.06 23.30
CA SER A 488 -1.25 17.45 22.96
C SER A 488 -2.49 18.33 22.93
N VAL A 489 -3.67 17.71 22.76
CA VAL A 489 -4.97 18.38 22.75
C VAL A 489 -5.87 17.75 23.81
N PRO A 490 -6.42 18.51 24.76
CA PRO A 490 -7.33 17.99 25.77
C PRO A 490 -8.53 17.28 25.16
N GLY A 491 -8.83 16.07 25.64
CA GLY A 491 -9.96 15.26 25.19
C GLY A 491 -9.71 14.40 23.95
N LEU A 492 -8.51 14.49 23.34
CA LEU A 492 -8.06 13.57 22.30
C LEU A 492 -7.00 12.61 22.87
N PRO A 493 -6.87 11.38 22.32
CA PRO A 493 -5.78 10.50 22.71
C PRO A 493 -4.43 11.08 22.27
N GLY A 494 -3.36 10.78 23.01
CA GLY A 494 -2.00 11.08 22.59
C GLY A 494 -1.57 10.17 21.44
N ALA A 495 -0.58 10.63 20.65
CA ALA A 495 0.01 9.83 19.58
C ALA A 495 0.58 8.50 20.13
N LEU A 496 0.62 7.47 19.31
CA LEU A 496 1.23 6.20 19.68
C LEU A 496 2.76 6.32 19.73
N ALA A 497 3.35 5.71 20.75
CA ALA A 497 4.76 5.34 20.81
C ALA A 497 4.95 3.86 20.43
N ALA A 498 3.97 3.00 20.77
CA ALA A 498 3.92 1.61 20.33
C ALA A 498 2.50 1.04 20.36
N LEU A 499 2.26 0.00 19.55
CA LEU A 499 1.00 -0.75 19.46
C LEU A 499 1.32 -2.24 19.26
N THR A 500 0.69 -3.12 20.06
CA THR A 500 0.81 -4.56 19.82
C THR A 500 -0.36 -5.13 19.03
N ASN A 501 -0.11 -6.18 18.26
CA ASN A 501 -1.15 -7.12 17.88
C ASN A 501 -1.68 -7.85 19.15
N PRO A 502 -2.88 -8.41 19.11
CA PRO A 502 -3.51 -8.98 20.31
C PRO A 502 -2.87 -10.29 20.77
N VAL A 503 -3.03 -10.58 22.07
CA VAL A 503 -3.01 -11.93 22.64
C VAL A 503 -4.45 -12.34 22.87
N PHE A 504 -4.91 -13.42 22.27
CA PHE A 504 -6.26 -13.94 22.46
C PHE A 504 -6.34 -14.80 23.71
N LEU A 505 -7.47 -14.72 24.42
CA LEU A 505 -7.70 -15.45 25.67
C LEU A 505 -8.83 -16.48 25.48
N GLY A 506 -8.69 -17.63 26.14
CA GLY A 506 -9.68 -18.70 26.08
C GLY A 506 -9.54 -19.65 24.88
N SER A 507 -10.55 -20.51 24.67
CA SER A 507 -10.60 -21.55 23.63
C SER A 507 -10.83 -21.04 22.21
#